data_0563575085d3d22afe081aacfa5c8337
#
_entry.id   0563575085d3d22afe081aacfa5c8337
#
_cell.length_a   1.000
_cell.length_b   1.000
_cell.length_c   1.000
_cell.angle_alpha   90.00
_cell.angle_beta   90.00
_cell.angle_gamma   90.00
#
_symmetry.space_group_name_H-M   'P 1'
#
loop_
_entity.id
_entity.type
_entity.pdbx_description
1 polymer ?
#
loop_
_entity_poly.entity_id
_entity_poly.type
_entity_poly.pdbx_seq_one_letter_code
_entity_poly.pdbx_strand_id
1 'polypeptide(L)'
;EGWLYGRGSEGPHLEYLTAFFLSLYFLMATQDIAVDGWALTMLSKENIGYASTCNTIGQLFGYFLSNQGFVALSDGLWCQRFLGMDGTRGLVTLHSFVAVFGWVFLVVTLLVWAFKEEREQPGAAEPDGLVATYKQVIGLSKLSSVRSLCLVLLTVKVAFAPADSVAIFKLQEYGMPKADIATYSPIPLVIGLFLPAFISSTVAADPISVVRLGIPLKLFTCFLSFLVVQAT
;
A
#
# COMPACT_ATOMS: atom_id res chain seq x y z
N GLU A 1 13.35 -5.62 22.45
CA GLU A 1 12.50 -6.83 22.57
C GLU A 1 11.89 -6.98 23.97
N GLY A 2 12.59 -6.63 25.06
CA GLY A 2 12.08 -6.76 26.43
C GLY A 2 10.93 -5.83 26.85
N TRP A 3 10.61 -4.82 26.04
CA TRP A 3 9.50 -3.90 26.31
C TRP A 3 8.16 -4.38 25.72
N LEU A 4 8.21 -5.21 24.69
CA LEU A 4 7.02 -5.74 24.01
C LEU A 4 6.61 -7.12 24.58
N TYR A 5 7.57 -7.85 25.11
CA TYR A 5 7.33 -9.16 25.76
C TYR A 5 7.66 -9.01 27.23
N GLY A 6 6.66 -9.15 28.10
CA GLY A 6 6.86 -9.19 29.54
C GLY A 6 7.94 -10.21 29.95
N ARG A 7 8.74 -9.89 30.95
CA ARG A 7 9.70 -10.84 31.55
C ARG A 7 8.92 -11.90 32.34
N GLY A 8 8.84 -13.10 31.81
CA GLY A 8 8.17 -14.22 32.50
C GLY A 8 6.84 -14.59 31.86
N SER A 9 5.95 -15.22 32.56
CA SER A 9 4.66 -15.76 32.12
C SER A 9 3.59 -14.71 31.76
N GLU A 10 3.91 -13.45 31.79
CA GLU A 10 3.03 -12.37 31.34
C GLU A 10 3.15 -12.25 29.82
N GLY A 11 2.01 -12.33 29.11
CA GLY A 11 1.93 -12.17 27.67
C GLY A 11 2.34 -10.77 27.22
N PRO A 12 2.35 -10.50 25.89
CA PRO A 12 2.70 -9.19 25.35
C PRO A 12 1.79 -8.11 25.94
N HIS A 13 2.38 -7.00 26.35
CA HIS A 13 1.63 -5.83 26.83
C HIS A 13 0.80 -5.21 25.69
N LEU A 14 -0.42 -5.68 25.55
CA LEU A 14 -1.32 -5.33 24.47
C LEU A 14 -1.58 -3.81 24.38
N GLU A 15 -1.65 -3.13 25.53
CA GLU A 15 -1.88 -1.68 25.60
C GLU A 15 -0.74 -0.88 24.95
N TYR A 16 0.51 -1.20 25.30
CA TYR A 16 1.68 -0.52 24.71
C TYR A 16 1.82 -0.84 23.22
N LEU A 17 1.57 -2.08 22.85
CA LEU A 17 1.59 -2.50 21.45
C LEU A 17 0.52 -1.76 20.64
N THR A 18 -0.69 -1.66 21.17
CA THR A 18 -1.79 -0.93 20.52
C THR A 18 -1.47 0.56 20.39
N ALA A 19 -0.99 1.19 21.47
CA ALA A 19 -0.61 2.60 21.44
C ALA A 19 0.51 2.87 20.43
N PHE A 20 1.50 2.00 20.36
CA PHE A 20 2.60 2.09 19.39
C PHE A 20 2.09 2.01 17.95
N PHE A 21 1.30 0.99 17.62
CA PHE A 21 0.76 0.84 16.27
C PHE A 21 -0.21 1.95 15.90
N LEU A 22 -1.05 2.41 16.83
CA LEU A 22 -1.96 3.53 16.60
C LEU A 22 -1.18 4.81 16.24
N SER A 23 -0.13 5.11 17.00
CA SER A 23 0.75 6.26 16.74
C SER A 23 1.46 6.12 15.39
N LEU A 24 1.95 4.93 15.07
CA LEU A 24 2.61 4.64 13.81
C LEU A 24 1.65 4.85 12.63
N TYR A 25 0.44 4.29 12.69
CA TYR A 25 -0.58 4.45 11.65
C TYR A 25 -1.02 5.90 11.49
N PHE A 26 -1.14 6.65 12.60
CA PHE A 26 -1.44 8.06 12.54
C PHE A 26 -0.36 8.86 11.79
N LEU A 27 0.91 8.61 12.09
CA LEU A 27 2.03 9.25 11.40
C LEU A 27 2.08 8.87 9.91
N MET A 28 1.85 7.60 9.58
CA MET A 28 1.80 7.12 8.19
C MET A 28 0.66 7.77 7.41
N ALA A 29 -0.53 7.86 8.00
CA ALA A 29 -1.68 8.52 7.36
C ALA A 29 -1.42 10.03 7.15
N THR A 30 -0.78 10.68 8.10
CA THR A 30 -0.39 12.09 7.98
C THR A 30 0.62 12.30 6.86
N GLN A 31 1.62 11.42 6.75
CA GLN A 31 2.61 11.46 5.68
C GLN A 31 1.95 11.23 4.31
N ASP A 32 1.05 10.28 4.19
CA ASP A 32 0.35 9.95 2.93
C ASP A 32 -0.46 11.15 2.42
N ILE A 33 -1.21 11.81 3.32
CA ILE A 33 -1.95 13.04 2.99
C ILE A 33 -1.01 14.17 2.56
N ALA A 34 0.14 14.33 3.23
CA ALA A 34 1.10 15.36 2.90
C ALA A 34 1.74 15.13 1.52
N VAL A 35 2.10 13.88 1.21
CA VAL A 35 2.69 13.50 -0.09
C VAL A 35 1.66 13.69 -1.22
N ASP A 36 0.42 13.28 -1.02
CA ASP A 36 -0.65 13.46 -2.00
C ASP A 36 -0.91 14.96 -2.27
N GLY A 37 -0.96 15.78 -1.22
CA GLY A 37 -1.10 17.23 -1.35
C GLY A 37 0.09 17.85 -2.10
N TRP A 38 1.31 17.44 -1.75
CA TRP A 38 2.52 17.93 -2.40
C TRP A 38 2.61 17.54 -3.87
N ALA A 39 2.19 16.34 -4.25
CA ALA A 39 2.14 15.90 -5.63
C ALA A 39 1.25 16.81 -6.50
N LEU A 40 0.13 17.31 -5.96
CA LEU A 40 -0.77 18.22 -6.66
C LEU A 40 -0.17 19.62 -6.89
N THR A 41 0.70 20.07 -6.02
CA THR A 41 1.37 21.38 -6.13
C THR A 41 2.65 21.33 -6.96
N MET A 42 3.35 20.19 -6.95
CA MET A 42 4.62 20.00 -7.65
C MET A 42 4.45 19.77 -9.16
N LEU A 43 3.38 19.09 -9.56
CA LEU A 43 3.14 18.73 -10.95
C LEU A 43 2.49 19.87 -11.74
N SER A 44 2.86 19.99 -13.01
CA SER A 44 2.15 20.91 -13.93
C SER A 44 0.70 20.48 -14.10
N LYS A 45 -0.19 21.44 -14.40
CA LYS A 45 -1.63 21.17 -14.58
C LYS A 45 -1.93 20.07 -15.59
N GLU A 46 -1.09 19.93 -16.62
CA GLU A 46 -1.22 18.89 -17.64
C GLU A 46 -0.87 17.47 -17.08
N ASN A 47 0.01 17.41 -16.08
CA ASN A 47 0.55 16.17 -15.54
C ASN A 47 -0.09 15.76 -14.19
N ILE A 48 -0.99 16.57 -13.63
CA ILE A 48 -1.66 16.26 -12.34
C ILE A 48 -2.33 14.86 -12.36
N GLY A 49 -2.87 14.46 -13.51
CA GLY A 49 -3.49 13.14 -13.67
C GLY A 49 -2.54 11.97 -13.43
N TYR A 50 -1.23 12.16 -13.59
CA TYR A 50 -0.24 11.12 -13.31
C TYR A 50 0.15 11.00 -11.84
N ALA A 51 -0.22 11.96 -10.98
CA ALA A 51 0.09 11.93 -9.55
C ALA A 51 -0.40 10.62 -8.89
N SER A 52 -1.65 10.27 -9.11
CA SER A 52 -2.26 9.05 -8.58
C SER A 52 -1.60 7.77 -9.14
N THR A 53 -1.20 7.78 -10.41
CA THR A 53 -0.51 6.65 -11.02
C THR A 53 0.88 6.45 -10.40
N CYS A 54 1.65 7.52 -10.24
CA CYS A 54 2.97 7.47 -9.60
C CYS A 54 2.87 7.01 -8.14
N ASN A 55 1.88 7.53 -7.39
CA ASN A 55 1.63 7.10 -6.02
C ASN A 55 1.27 5.60 -5.95
N THR A 56 0.36 5.12 -6.79
CA THR A 56 -0.02 3.71 -6.86
C THR A 56 1.16 2.81 -7.19
N ILE A 57 1.99 3.19 -8.16
CA ILE A 57 3.21 2.44 -8.52
C ILE A 57 4.17 2.39 -7.33
N GLY A 58 4.41 3.52 -6.66
CA GLY A 58 5.28 3.59 -5.49
C GLY A 58 4.79 2.71 -4.34
N GLN A 59 3.49 2.78 -4.03
CA GLN A 59 2.87 1.94 -3.00
C GLN A 59 2.95 0.45 -3.33
N LEU A 60 2.66 0.07 -4.57
CA LEU A 60 2.71 -1.33 -5.01
C LEU A 60 4.13 -1.89 -4.91
N PHE A 61 5.12 -1.12 -5.37
CA PHE A 61 6.52 -1.51 -5.28
C PHE A 61 7.01 -1.59 -3.83
N GLY A 62 6.66 -0.61 -3.01
CA GLY A 62 6.96 -0.61 -1.57
C GLY A 62 6.33 -1.79 -0.84
N TYR A 63 5.07 -2.10 -1.13
CA TYR A 63 4.38 -3.27 -0.58
C TYR A 63 5.07 -4.58 -0.99
N PHE A 64 5.44 -4.71 -2.26
CA PHE A 64 6.17 -5.88 -2.75
C PHE A 64 7.51 -6.06 -2.01
N LEU A 65 8.32 -5.01 -1.92
CA LEU A 65 9.61 -5.09 -1.24
C LEU A 65 9.45 -5.40 0.25
N SER A 66 8.54 -4.71 0.94
CA SER A 66 8.38 -4.83 2.39
C SER A 66 7.73 -6.14 2.81
N ASN A 67 6.81 -6.68 2.03
CA ASN A 67 6.11 -7.91 2.36
C ASN A 67 6.78 -9.12 1.71
N GLN A 68 6.77 -9.19 0.38
CA GLN A 68 7.23 -10.38 -0.34
C GLN A 68 8.76 -10.48 -0.36
N GLY A 69 9.44 -9.38 -0.61
CA GLY A 69 10.90 -9.32 -0.60
C GLY A 69 11.48 -9.70 0.78
N PHE A 70 10.89 -9.15 1.84
CA PHE A 70 11.30 -9.51 3.21
C PHE A 70 11.05 -10.99 3.51
N VAL A 71 9.85 -11.52 3.21
CA VAL A 71 9.51 -12.93 3.47
C VAL A 71 10.47 -13.87 2.74
N ALA A 72 10.74 -13.62 1.45
CA ALA A 72 11.66 -14.42 0.67
C ALA A 72 13.09 -14.38 1.23
N LEU A 73 13.61 -13.20 1.48
CA LEU A 73 14.98 -13.01 1.98
C LEU A 73 15.19 -13.44 3.45
N SER A 74 14.12 -13.51 4.24
CA SER A 74 14.17 -13.99 5.62
C SER A 74 14.08 -15.51 5.73
N ASP A 75 13.66 -16.20 4.67
CA ASP A 75 13.55 -17.65 4.64
C ASP A 75 14.88 -18.30 4.19
N GLY A 76 15.47 -19.13 5.05
CA GLY A 76 16.76 -19.79 4.78
C GLY A 76 16.70 -20.81 3.64
N LEU A 77 15.57 -21.53 3.51
CA LEU A 77 15.41 -22.53 2.44
C LEU A 77 15.25 -21.83 1.10
N TRP A 78 14.54 -20.73 1.05
CA TRP A 78 14.41 -19.91 -0.15
C TRP A 78 15.78 -19.33 -0.58
N CYS A 79 16.54 -18.79 0.37
CA CYS A 79 17.88 -18.27 0.11
C CYS A 79 18.84 -19.36 -0.40
N GLN A 80 18.79 -20.57 0.16
CA GLN A 80 19.56 -21.70 -0.34
C GLN A 80 19.17 -22.08 -1.78
N ARG A 81 17.88 -22.12 -2.06
CA ARG A 81 17.35 -22.57 -3.38
C ARG A 81 17.63 -21.56 -4.48
N PHE A 82 17.48 -20.26 -4.22
CA PHE A 82 17.54 -19.22 -5.26
C PHE A 82 18.83 -18.40 -5.26
N LEU A 83 19.48 -18.25 -4.11
CA LEU A 83 20.73 -17.49 -3.96
C LEU A 83 21.96 -18.40 -3.82
N GLY A 84 21.79 -19.72 -3.71
CA GLY A 84 22.89 -20.66 -3.53
C GLY A 84 23.66 -20.49 -2.22
N MET A 85 23.02 -19.95 -1.16
CA MET A 85 23.68 -19.71 0.12
C MET A 85 23.75 -20.98 0.93
N ASP A 86 24.93 -21.29 1.48
CA ASP A 86 25.11 -22.37 2.44
C ASP A 86 24.64 -21.94 3.82
N GLY A 87 23.43 -22.29 4.20
CA GLY A 87 22.94 -22.01 5.54
C GLY A 87 21.44 -22.18 5.71
N THR A 88 21.04 -22.48 6.94
CA THR A 88 19.63 -22.58 7.36
C THR A 88 19.03 -21.21 7.77
N ARG A 89 19.80 -20.14 7.70
CA ARG A 89 19.37 -18.80 8.10
C ARG A 89 19.12 -17.95 6.87
N GLY A 90 18.02 -17.16 6.91
CA GLY A 90 17.76 -16.15 5.89
C GLY A 90 18.83 -15.07 5.83
N LEU A 91 18.93 -14.41 4.68
CA LEU A 91 19.88 -13.32 4.44
C LEU A 91 19.58 -12.10 5.33
N VAL A 92 18.31 -11.87 5.65
CA VAL A 92 17.84 -10.65 6.30
C VAL A 92 17.00 -11.01 7.53
N THR A 93 17.24 -10.32 8.63
CA THR A 93 16.39 -10.37 9.82
C THR A 93 15.44 -9.17 9.82
N LEU A 94 14.32 -9.26 10.55
CA LEU A 94 13.39 -8.14 10.67
C LEU A 94 14.08 -6.86 11.15
N HIS A 95 14.99 -6.99 12.13
CA HIS A 95 15.72 -5.86 12.67
C HIS A 95 16.60 -5.18 11.60
N SER A 96 17.42 -5.94 10.86
CA SER A 96 18.28 -5.40 9.81
C SER A 96 17.48 -4.81 8.67
N PHE A 97 16.37 -5.44 8.29
CA PHE A 97 15.49 -4.95 7.23
C PHE A 97 14.89 -3.59 7.60
N VAL A 98 14.27 -3.48 8.78
CA VAL A 98 13.68 -2.21 9.25
C VAL A 98 14.74 -1.12 9.41
N ALA A 99 15.94 -1.46 9.91
CA ALA A 99 17.03 -0.51 10.04
C ALA A 99 17.49 0.03 8.67
N VAL A 100 17.70 -0.84 7.68
CA VAL A 100 18.09 -0.43 6.31
C VAL A 100 17.05 0.49 5.69
N PHE A 101 15.75 0.10 5.74
CA PHE A 101 14.70 0.92 5.17
C PHE A 101 14.49 2.24 5.94
N GLY A 102 14.72 2.24 7.26
CA GLY A 102 14.74 3.46 8.05
C GLY A 102 15.83 4.44 7.59
N TRP A 103 17.04 3.95 7.33
CA TRP A 103 18.13 4.75 6.77
C TRP A 103 17.83 5.24 5.35
N VAL A 104 17.29 4.38 4.49
CA VAL A 104 16.88 4.77 3.13
C VAL A 104 15.84 5.89 3.19
N PHE A 105 14.82 5.74 4.04
CA PHE A 105 13.80 6.77 4.23
C PHE A 105 14.39 8.10 4.69
N LEU A 106 15.30 8.07 5.68
CA LEU A 106 15.96 9.26 6.18
C LEU A 106 16.80 9.96 5.10
N VAL A 107 17.57 9.18 4.34
CA VAL A 107 18.40 9.72 3.23
C VAL A 107 17.50 10.34 2.16
N VAL A 108 16.44 9.67 1.74
CA VAL A 108 15.49 10.21 0.73
C VAL A 108 14.84 11.49 1.24
N THR A 109 14.42 11.53 2.50
CA THR A 109 13.84 12.74 3.10
C THR A 109 14.82 13.91 3.10
N LEU A 110 16.07 13.66 3.48
CA LEU A 110 17.13 14.69 3.46
C LEU A 110 17.44 15.16 2.03
N LEU A 111 17.47 14.26 1.05
CA LEU A 111 17.67 14.61 -0.36
C LEU A 111 16.51 15.47 -0.89
N VAL A 112 15.28 15.09 -0.60
CA VAL A 112 14.11 15.89 -0.96
C VAL A 112 14.17 17.26 -0.32
N TRP A 113 14.48 17.34 0.96
CA TRP A 113 14.62 18.62 1.67
C TRP A 113 15.74 19.49 1.11
N ALA A 114 16.87 18.90 0.71
CA ALA A 114 18.04 19.65 0.21
C ALA A 114 17.90 20.10 -1.25
N PHE A 115 17.25 19.31 -2.12
CA PHE A 115 17.23 19.54 -3.56
C PHE A 115 15.88 20.02 -4.10
N LYS A 116 14.82 19.94 -3.33
CA LYS A 116 13.50 20.40 -3.77
C LYS A 116 13.16 21.73 -3.16
N GLU A 117 13.00 22.73 -4.02
CA GLU A 117 12.44 24.03 -3.66
C GLU A 117 10.92 24.00 -3.91
N GLU A 118 10.18 24.37 -2.90
CA GLU A 118 8.74 24.55 -3.02
C GLU A 118 8.49 25.89 -3.71
N ARG A 119 7.92 25.83 -4.91
CA ARG A 119 7.53 27.05 -5.63
C ARG A 119 6.09 27.36 -5.27
N GLU A 120 5.90 28.48 -4.60
CA GLU A 120 4.56 29.05 -4.40
C GLU A 120 3.91 29.28 -5.78
N GLN A 121 2.77 28.66 -6.01
CA GLN A 121 2.01 28.91 -7.23
C GLN A 121 1.44 30.34 -7.14
N PRO A 122 1.70 31.22 -8.13
CA PRO A 122 1.09 32.56 -8.16
C PRO A 122 -0.43 32.42 -8.15
N GLY A 123 -1.08 32.93 -7.13
CA GLY A 123 -2.53 32.85 -6.94
C GLY A 123 -3.02 31.66 -6.08
N ALA A 124 -2.12 30.94 -5.41
CA ALA A 124 -2.53 30.06 -4.33
C ALA A 124 -3.17 30.93 -3.23
N ALA A 125 -4.43 30.61 -2.86
CA ALA A 125 -5.07 31.24 -1.73
C ALA A 125 -4.22 30.99 -0.47
N GLU A 126 -4.11 31.97 0.41
CA GLU A 126 -3.45 31.79 1.71
C GLU A 126 -4.04 30.54 2.38
N PRO A 127 -3.18 29.70 3.01
CA PRO A 127 -3.66 28.48 3.63
C PRO A 127 -4.69 28.82 4.69
N ASP A 128 -5.92 28.44 4.42
CA ASP A 128 -6.99 28.51 5.41
C ASP A 128 -6.54 27.77 6.68
N GLY A 129 -6.79 28.34 7.85
CA GLY A 129 -6.45 27.67 9.09
C GLY A 129 -7.08 26.27 9.19
N LEU A 130 -6.44 25.35 9.90
CA LEU A 130 -6.87 23.94 10.03
C LEU A 130 -8.39 23.78 10.23
N VAL A 131 -9.01 24.61 11.05
CA VAL A 131 -10.45 24.56 11.31
C VAL A 131 -11.27 24.89 10.07
N ALA A 132 -10.84 25.86 9.26
CA ALA A 132 -11.52 26.23 8.01
C ALA A 132 -11.39 25.12 6.98
N THR A 133 -10.22 24.50 6.86
CA THR A 133 -9.99 23.33 5.99
C THR A 133 -10.91 22.16 6.37
N TYR A 134 -10.99 21.79 7.63
CA TYR A 134 -11.92 20.74 8.08
C TYR A 134 -13.39 21.08 7.80
N LYS A 135 -13.78 22.34 7.98
CA LYS A 135 -15.13 22.79 7.66
C LYS A 135 -15.45 22.68 6.17
N GLN A 136 -14.47 22.98 5.31
CA GLN A 136 -14.60 22.78 3.85
C GLN A 136 -14.73 21.28 3.49
N VAL A 137 -13.91 20.41 4.07
CA VAL A 137 -13.98 18.94 3.86
C VAL A 137 -15.34 18.40 4.29
N ILE A 138 -15.86 18.81 5.45
CA ILE A 138 -17.21 18.45 5.90
C ILE A 138 -18.27 19.03 4.96
N GLY A 139 -18.07 20.22 4.43
CA GLY A 139 -18.93 20.82 3.41
C GLY A 139 -18.99 20.00 2.12
N LEU A 140 -17.83 19.58 1.62
CA LEU A 140 -17.70 18.72 0.45
C LEU A 140 -18.36 17.35 0.64
N SER A 141 -18.26 16.76 1.83
CA SER A 141 -18.89 15.47 2.13
C SER A 141 -20.42 15.51 2.12
N LYS A 142 -21.03 16.70 2.21
CA LYS A 142 -22.48 16.88 2.10
C LYS A 142 -22.98 16.90 0.65
N LEU A 143 -22.11 17.09 -0.33
CA LEU A 143 -22.47 17.04 -1.75
C LEU A 143 -22.98 15.64 -2.13
N SER A 144 -24.12 15.58 -2.83
CA SER A 144 -24.72 14.32 -3.26
C SER A 144 -23.77 13.47 -4.11
N SER A 145 -23.03 14.10 -5.02
CA SER A 145 -22.06 13.43 -5.88
C SER A 145 -20.93 12.79 -5.07
N VAL A 146 -20.40 13.49 -4.06
CA VAL A 146 -19.34 12.98 -3.18
C VAL A 146 -19.84 11.81 -2.34
N ARG A 147 -21.04 11.91 -1.79
CA ARG A 147 -21.65 10.80 -1.02
C ARG A 147 -21.88 9.56 -1.88
N SER A 148 -22.41 9.76 -3.10
CA SER A 148 -22.61 8.64 -4.04
C SER A 148 -21.28 7.98 -4.42
N LEU A 149 -20.25 8.76 -4.68
CA LEU A 149 -18.90 8.24 -4.95
C LEU A 149 -18.34 7.47 -3.75
N CYS A 150 -18.42 8.02 -2.55
CA CYS A 150 -17.99 7.34 -1.33
C CYS A 150 -18.72 6.02 -1.10
N LEU A 151 -20.05 5.99 -1.30
CA LEU A 151 -20.83 4.77 -1.17
C LEU A 151 -20.40 3.70 -2.18
N VAL A 152 -20.20 4.07 -3.43
CA VAL A 152 -19.73 3.13 -4.46
C VAL A 152 -18.35 2.59 -4.11
N LEU A 153 -17.40 3.46 -3.77
CA LEU A 153 -16.03 3.04 -3.41
C LEU A 153 -16.02 2.16 -2.18
N LEU A 154 -16.78 2.50 -1.14
CA LEU A 154 -16.86 1.71 0.09
C LEU A 154 -17.47 0.32 -0.20
N THR A 155 -18.57 0.28 -0.94
CA THR A 155 -19.24 -0.98 -1.28
C THR A 155 -18.33 -1.90 -2.08
N VAL A 156 -17.66 -1.37 -3.09
CA VAL A 156 -16.71 -2.14 -3.92
C VAL A 156 -15.55 -2.66 -3.08
N LYS A 157 -14.94 -1.82 -2.23
CA LYS A 157 -13.83 -2.23 -1.36
C LYS A 157 -14.24 -3.29 -0.36
N VAL A 158 -15.37 -3.12 0.33
CA VAL A 158 -15.87 -4.09 1.32
C VAL A 158 -16.26 -5.41 0.64
N ALA A 159 -16.86 -5.37 -0.55
CA ALA A 159 -17.27 -6.57 -1.26
C ALA A 159 -16.08 -7.44 -1.70
N PHE A 160 -14.96 -6.84 -2.10
CA PHE A 160 -13.80 -7.57 -2.61
C PHE A 160 -12.72 -7.86 -1.55
N ALA A 161 -12.70 -7.16 -0.43
CA ALA A 161 -11.69 -7.35 0.61
C ALA A 161 -11.58 -8.80 1.13
N PRO A 162 -12.67 -9.56 1.36
CA PRO A 162 -12.56 -10.96 1.78
C PRO A 162 -11.86 -11.83 0.74
N ALA A 163 -12.17 -11.66 -0.55
CA ALA A 163 -11.56 -12.45 -1.60
C ALA A 163 -10.05 -12.18 -1.74
N ASP A 164 -9.65 -10.91 -1.62
CA ASP A 164 -8.25 -10.51 -1.73
C ASP A 164 -7.40 -10.98 -0.53
N SER A 165 -7.98 -11.00 0.67
CA SER A 165 -7.25 -11.34 1.90
C SER A 165 -7.35 -12.81 2.28
N VAL A 166 -8.56 -13.39 2.23
CA VAL A 166 -8.83 -14.75 2.72
C VAL A 166 -8.19 -15.82 1.83
N ALA A 167 -8.09 -15.60 0.52
CA ALA A 167 -7.49 -16.56 -0.40
C ALA A 167 -6.04 -16.90 -0.01
N ILE A 168 -5.23 -15.89 0.33
CA ILE A 168 -3.84 -16.10 0.76
C ILE A 168 -3.77 -16.85 2.10
N PHE A 169 -4.63 -16.51 3.06
CA PHE A 169 -4.67 -17.20 4.35
C PHE A 169 -5.09 -18.66 4.19
N LYS A 170 -6.04 -18.94 3.32
CA LYS A 170 -6.46 -20.32 3.02
C LYS A 170 -5.35 -21.15 2.39
N LEU A 171 -4.61 -20.61 1.42
CA LEU A 171 -3.45 -21.30 0.85
C LEU A 171 -2.39 -21.63 1.91
N GLN A 172 -2.17 -20.72 2.88
CA GLN A 172 -1.26 -20.98 4.00
C GLN A 172 -1.80 -22.08 4.96
N GLU A 173 -3.09 -22.07 5.21
CA GLU A 173 -3.78 -23.08 6.03
C GLU A 173 -3.68 -24.48 5.40
N TYR A 174 -3.73 -24.58 4.07
CA TYR A 174 -3.49 -25.81 3.31
C TYR A 174 -2.01 -26.21 3.19
N GLY A 175 -1.11 -25.50 3.90
CA GLY A 175 0.29 -25.87 4.04
C GLY A 175 1.22 -25.24 3.01
N MET A 176 0.76 -24.28 2.18
CA MET A 176 1.66 -23.56 1.29
C MET A 176 2.60 -22.64 2.08
N PRO A 177 3.94 -22.82 1.97
CA PRO A 177 4.90 -21.96 2.65
C PRO A 177 4.78 -20.49 2.20
N LYS A 178 4.94 -19.56 3.13
CA LYS A 178 4.93 -18.12 2.81
C LYS A 178 5.99 -17.72 1.78
N ALA A 179 7.14 -18.41 1.81
CA ALA A 179 8.23 -18.18 0.87
C ALA A 179 7.86 -18.57 -0.57
N ASP A 180 7.07 -19.62 -0.77
CA ASP A 180 6.58 -20.00 -2.10
C ASP A 180 5.58 -18.98 -2.64
N ILE A 181 4.67 -18.48 -1.79
CA ILE A 181 3.76 -17.38 -2.16
C ILE A 181 4.58 -16.14 -2.56
N ALA A 182 5.63 -15.82 -1.82
CA ALA A 182 6.52 -14.69 -2.15
C ALA A 182 7.23 -14.87 -3.49
N THR A 183 7.56 -16.11 -3.87
CA THR A 183 8.21 -16.42 -5.15
C THR A 183 7.31 -16.14 -6.37
N TYR A 184 6.00 -16.35 -6.24
CA TYR A 184 5.04 -16.08 -7.34
C TYR A 184 4.52 -14.65 -7.35
N SER A 185 4.71 -13.89 -6.30
CA SER A 185 4.20 -12.52 -6.15
C SER A 185 4.77 -11.48 -7.14
N PRO A 186 5.93 -11.65 -7.82
CA PRO A 186 6.36 -10.75 -8.87
C PRO A 186 5.39 -10.68 -10.06
N ILE A 187 4.64 -11.75 -10.34
CA ILE A 187 3.72 -11.80 -11.49
C ILE A 187 2.59 -10.76 -11.35
N PRO A 188 1.78 -10.76 -10.28
CA PRO A 188 0.77 -9.72 -10.08
C PRO A 188 1.39 -8.32 -9.91
N LEU A 189 2.61 -8.20 -9.38
CA LEU A 189 3.31 -6.92 -9.30
C LEU A 189 3.55 -6.34 -10.69
N VAL A 190 4.13 -7.11 -11.61
CA VAL A 190 4.40 -6.66 -12.98
C VAL A 190 3.11 -6.25 -13.68
N ILE A 191 2.05 -7.06 -13.57
CA ILE A 191 0.73 -6.73 -14.12
C ILE A 191 0.21 -5.44 -13.51
N GLY A 192 0.29 -5.29 -12.19
CA GLY A 192 -0.18 -4.11 -11.45
C GLY A 192 0.60 -2.83 -11.78
N LEU A 193 1.87 -2.94 -12.18
CA LEU A 193 2.68 -1.79 -12.61
C LEU A 193 2.32 -1.34 -14.03
N PHE A 194 2.18 -2.27 -14.96
CA PHE A 194 1.98 -1.94 -16.37
C PHE A 194 0.51 -1.70 -16.72
N LEU A 195 -0.42 -2.40 -16.10
CA LEU A 195 -1.84 -2.29 -16.41
C LEU A 195 -2.39 -0.87 -16.20
N PRO A 196 -2.13 -0.15 -15.10
CA PRO A 196 -2.58 1.23 -14.93
C PRO A 196 -1.99 2.18 -15.98
N ALA A 197 -0.71 2.02 -16.33
CA ALA A 197 -0.07 2.83 -17.35
C ALA A 197 -0.72 2.60 -18.75
N PHE A 198 -1.05 1.34 -19.05
CA PHE A 198 -1.69 0.98 -20.32
C PHE A 198 -3.12 1.50 -20.44
N ILE A 199 -3.87 1.49 -19.33
CA ILE A 199 -5.28 1.89 -19.29
C ILE A 199 -5.43 3.40 -19.05
N SER A 200 -4.37 4.10 -18.61
CA SER A 200 -4.47 5.50 -18.16
C SER A 200 -5.09 6.44 -19.20
N SER A 201 -4.77 6.26 -20.47
CA SER A 201 -5.37 7.06 -21.56
C SER A 201 -6.87 6.79 -21.71
N THR A 202 -7.30 5.55 -21.56
CA THR A 202 -8.72 5.16 -21.64
C THR A 202 -9.47 5.63 -20.40
N VAL A 203 -8.86 5.53 -19.22
CA VAL A 203 -9.43 6.05 -17.96
C VAL A 203 -9.61 7.56 -18.02
N ALA A 204 -8.65 8.29 -18.59
CA ALA A 204 -8.75 9.74 -18.75
C ALA A 204 -9.88 10.15 -19.71
N ALA A 205 -10.16 9.35 -20.73
CA ALA A 205 -11.22 9.61 -21.70
C ALA A 205 -12.63 9.24 -21.17
N ASP A 206 -12.78 8.06 -20.58
CA ASP A 206 -14.05 7.56 -20.03
C ASP A 206 -13.85 6.65 -18.82
N PRO A 207 -13.74 7.23 -17.61
CA PRO A 207 -13.51 6.46 -16.39
C PRO A 207 -14.68 5.52 -16.05
N ILE A 208 -15.90 5.83 -16.45
CA ILE A 208 -17.09 5.03 -16.14
C ILE A 208 -17.07 3.70 -16.90
N SER A 209 -16.68 3.72 -18.15
CA SER A 209 -16.55 2.51 -18.98
C SER A 209 -15.51 1.55 -18.41
N VAL A 210 -14.40 2.07 -17.90
CA VAL A 210 -13.37 1.23 -17.24
C VAL A 210 -13.90 0.59 -15.97
N VAL A 211 -14.66 1.31 -15.15
CA VAL A 211 -15.31 0.75 -13.95
C VAL A 211 -16.34 -0.32 -14.32
N ARG A 212 -17.17 -0.08 -15.36
CA ARG A 212 -18.15 -1.05 -15.83
C ARG A 212 -17.51 -2.36 -16.31
N LEU A 213 -16.34 -2.31 -16.92
CA LEU A 213 -15.59 -3.49 -17.33
C LEU A 213 -14.84 -4.14 -16.15
N GLY A 214 -14.28 -3.34 -15.26
CA GLY A 214 -13.47 -3.79 -14.14
C GLY A 214 -14.25 -4.59 -13.10
N ILE A 215 -15.49 -4.18 -12.76
CA ILE A 215 -16.32 -4.86 -11.76
C ILE A 215 -16.63 -6.31 -12.14
N PRO A 216 -17.17 -6.64 -13.32
CA PRO A 216 -17.45 -8.03 -13.70
C PRO A 216 -16.17 -8.87 -13.83
N LEU A 217 -15.06 -8.28 -14.29
CA LEU A 217 -13.79 -8.97 -14.34
C LEU A 217 -13.29 -9.33 -12.94
N LYS A 218 -13.41 -8.43 -11.98
CA LYS A 218 -13.06 -8.69 -10.58
C LYS A 218 -13.98 -9.73 -9.94
N LEU A 219 -15.27 -9.71 -10.22
CA LEU A 219 -16.21 -10.76 -9.79
C LEU A 219 -15.81 -12.13 -10.34
N PHE A 220 -15.42 -12.20 -11.61
CA PHE A 220 -14.93 -13.43 -12.22
C PHE A 220 -13.66 -13.95 -11.53
N THR A 221 -12.69 -13.08 -11.21
CA THR A 221 -11.48 -13.49 -10.47
C THR A 221 -11.82 -13.95 -9.04
N CYS A 222 -12.77 -13.34 -8.37
CA CYS A 222 -13.25 -13.80 -7.06
C CYS A 222 -13.89 -15.19 -7.13
N PHE A 223 -14.68 -15.44 -8.17
CA PHE A 223 -15.28 -16.75 -8.42
C PHE A 223 -14.22 -17.82 -8.70
N LEU A 224 -13.21 -17.51 -9.51
CA LEU A 224 -12.07 -18.41 -9.74
C LEU A 224 -11.31 -18.70 -8.43
N SER A 225 -11.06 -17.70 -7.62
CA SER A 225 -10.41 -17.88 -6.31
C SER A 225 -11.21 -18.79 -5.39
N PHE A 226 -12.54 -18.66 -5.39
CA PHE A 226 -13.43 -19.56 -4.66
C PHE A 226 -13.34 -21.01 -5.15
N LEU A 227 -13.34 -21.23 -6.48
CA LEU A 227 -13.20 -22.57 -7.05
C LEU A 227 -11.85 -23.20 -6.70
N VAL A 228 -10.76 -22.43 -6.74
CA VAL A 228 -9.41 -22.92 -6.36
C VAL A 228 -9.40 -23.36 -4.91
N VAL A 229 -9.98 -22.57 -4.00
CA VAL A 229 -10.09 -22.92 -2.57
C VAL A 229 -10.97 -24.15 -2.32
N GLN A 230 -11.99 -24.40 -3.15
CA GLN A 230 -12.80 -25.61 -3.03
C GLN A 230 -12.12 -26.87 -3.61
N ALA A 231 -11.23 -26.71 -4.59
CA ALA A 231 -10.55 -27.82 -5.25
C ALA A 231 -9.30 -28.31 -4.51
N THR A 232 -8.83 -27.52 -3.52
CA THR A 232 -7.72 -27.87 -2.62
C THR A 232 -8.20 -28.42 -1.31
#